data_c525059d56af24994b6b53717fc2439f
#
_entry.id   c525059d56af24994b6b53717fc2439f
#
_cell.length_a   1.000
_cell.length_b   1.000
_cell.length_c   1.000
_cell.angle_alpha   90.00
_cell.angle_beta   90.00
_cell.angle_gamma   90.00
#
_symmetry.space_group_name_H-M   'P 1'
#
loop_
_entity.id
_entity.type
_entity.pdbx_description
1 polymer ?
#
loop_
_entity_poly.entity_id
_entity_poly.type
_entity_poly.pdbx_seq_one_letter_code
_entity_poly.pdbx_strand_id
1 'polypeptide(L)'
;VTESGRSAEDVKQAVQAYWNERADTYDNDSHHALQSEEQRDAWLSVLRAWTGDSSERILDVGCGTGVISLLLADLGHDVTGVDYSTEMLEQAREKRQQTDHAVEFRVGDAESLDEPDDGYDLVTARHLIWTLPNPSRAVREWRRVVEPGGRIVLIEGHWDFSEPFDGYERIHEDLPLYDGRPPEELSEILRQGGLENVTHEPLMERTLWGEVPEYEQYIIAGDVP
;
A
#
# COMPACT_ATOMS: atom_id res chain seq x y z
N VAL A 1 21.47 0.78 -11.50
CA VAL A 1 21.08 0.99 -12.90
C VAL A 1 20.28 -0.24 -13.29
N THR A 2 19.07 -0.06 -13.76
CA THR A 2 18.15 -1.11 -14.24
C THR A 2 18.67 -1.70 -15.57
N GLU A 3 18.06 -2.79 -16.06
CA GLU A 3 18.41 -3.39 -17.36
C GLU A 3 18.22 -2.40 -18.53
N SER A 4 17.27 -1.46 -18.43
CA SER A 4 17.03 -0.39 -19.41
C SER A 4 18.07 0.73 -19.36
N GLY A 5 18.95 0.78 -18.36
CA GLY A 5 19.93 1.84 -18.11
C GLY A 5 19.41 3.06 -17.36
N ARG A 6 18.13 3.07 -16.91
CA ARG A 6 17.57 4.15 -16.09
C ARG A 6 18.06 4.04 -14.64
N SER A 7 18.11 5.15 -13.93
CA SER A 7 18.30 5.13 -12.48
C SER A 7 16.98 4.81 -11.77
N ALA A 8 17.05 4.24 -10.56
CA ALA A 8 15.84 4.03 -9.74
C ALA A 8 15.09 5.36 -9.48
N GLU A 9 15.81 6.44 -9.37
CA GLU A 9 15.25 7.79 -9.19
C GLU A 9 14.43 8.24 -10.40
N ASP A 10 14.93 8.01 -11.63
CA ASP A 10 14.19 8.35 -12.86
C ASP A 10 12.89 7.52 -12.95
N VAL A 11 12.92 6.25 -12.51
CA VAL A 11 11.73 5.40 -12.47
C VAL A 11 10.72 5.91 -11.43
N LYS A 12 11.15 6.25 -10.22
CA LYS A 12 10.29 6.83 -9.18
C LYS A 12 9.63 8.12 -9.63
N GLN A 13 10.37 9.00 -10.29
CA GLN A 13 9.83 10.26 -10.83
C GLN A 13 8.76 10.00 -11.91
N ALA A 14 8.95 8.99 -12.75
CA ALA A 14 7.94 8.61 -13.74
C ALA A 14 6.68 8.04 -13.08
N VAL A 15 6.83 7.18 -12.07
CA VAL A 15 5.73 6.67 -11.25
C VAL A 15 4.99 7.81 -10.56
N GLN A 16 5.72 8.74 -9.92
CA GLN A 16 5.13 9.92 -9.28
C GLN A 16 4.32 10.76 -10.27
N ALA A 17 4.90 11.07 -11.45
CA ALA A 17 4.23 11.87 -12.46
C ALA A 17 2.91 11.21 -12.91
N TYR A 18 2.92 9.89 -13.10
CA TYR A 18 1.72 9.12 -13.44
C TYR A 18 0.62 9.24 -12.38
N TRP A 19 0.96 9.02 -11.10
CA TRP A 19 -0.01 9.10 -10.02
C TRP A 19 -0.48 10.53 -9.73
N ASN A 20 0.38 11.54 -9.92
CA ASN A 20 -0.02 12.94 -9.87
C ASN A 20 -1.11 13.24 -10.91
N GLU A 21 -0.94 12.80 -12.15
CA GLU A 21 -1.93 13.00 -13.22
C GLU A 21 -3.26 12.29 -12.96
N ARG A 22 -3.20 11.13 -12.27
CA ARG A 22 -4.38 10.30 -11.97
C ARG A 22 -5.13 10.71 -10.71
N ALA A 23 -4.59 11.55 -9.86
CA ALA A 23 -5.12 11.84 -8.52
C ALA A 23 -6.59 12.28 -8.53
N ASP A 24 -6.98 13.19 -9.43
CA ASP A 24 -8.35 13.72 -9.51
C ASP A 24 -9.40 12.67 -9.94
N THR A 25 -8.96 11.59 -10.59
CA THR A 25 -9.84 10.55 -11.13
C THR A 25 -9.70 9.20 -10.45
N TYR A 26 -8.72 9.04 -9.58
CA TYR A 26 -8.38 7.77 -8.93
C TYR A 26 -9.57 7.15 -8.20
N ASP A 27 -10.32 7.94 -7.46
CA ASP A 27 -11.48 7.50 -6.68
C ASP A 27 -12.74 7.23 -7.52
N ASN A 28 -12.71 7.47 -8.82
CA ASN A 28 -13.82 7.11 -9.70
C ASN A 28 -13.87 5.60 -9.99
N ASP A 29 -12.78 4.90 -9.74
CA ASP A 29 -12.70 3.46 -9.89
C ASP A 29 -13.19 2.76 -8.60
N SER A 30 -14.07 1.77 -8.77
CA SER A 30 -14.67 1.01 -7.66
C SER A 30 -13.66 0.19 -6.86
N HIS A 31 -12.49 -0.12 -7.44
CA HIS A 31 -11.42 -0.82 -6.74
C HIS A 31 -10.55 0.11 -5.88
N HIS A 32 -10.64 1.41 -6.10
CA HIS A 32 -9.79 2.38 -5.41
C HIS A 32 -10.51 3.07 -4.25
N ALA A 33 -11.79 3.41 -4.41
CA ALA A 33 -12.57 4.10 -3.40
C ALA A 33 -13.78 3.28 -2.93
N LEU A 34 -14.34 3.69 -1.79
CA LEU A 34 -15.53 3.08 -1.22
C LEU A 34 -16.78 3.66 -1.91
N GLN A 35 -17.59 2.80 -2.50
CA GLN A 35 -18.80 3.18 -3.24
C GLN A 35 -20.09 2.99 -2.41
N SER A 36 -20.01 2.33 -1.25
CA SER A 36 -21.15 2.04 -0.38
C SER A 36 -20.74 1.82 1.06
N GLU A 37 -21.69 1.97 1.99
CA GLU A 37 -21.50 1.62 3.41
C GLU A 37 -21.22 0.11 3.58
N GLU A 38 -21.84 -0.75 2.78
CA GLU A 38 -21.58 -2.19 2.82
C GLU A 38 -20.12 -2.51 2.48
N GLN A 39 -19.57 -1.85 1.46
CA GLN A 39 -18.16 -1.98 1.09
C GLN A 39 -17.25 -1.46 2.21
N ARG A 40 -17.61 -0.33 2.80
CA ARG A 40 -16.88 0.25 3.93
C ARG A 40 -16.84 -0.72 5.12
N ASP A 41 -17.98 -1.27 5.51
CA ASP A 41 -18.08 -2.21 6.63
C ASP A 41 -17.29 -3.51 6.38
N ALA A 42 -17.28 -4.00 5.13
CA ALA A 42 -16.48 -5.14 4.72
C ALA A 42 -14.98 -4.85 4.89
N TRP A 43 -14.50 -3.70 4.41
CA TRP A 43 -13.10 -3.30 4.60
C TRP A 43 -12.73 -3.08 6.06
N LEU A 44 -13.59 -2.46 6.87
CA LEU A 44 -13.37 -2.32 8.31
C LEU A 44 -13.24 -3.68 8.99
N SER A 45 -14.04 -4.67 8.58
CA SER A 45 -13.97 -6.04 9.12
C SER A 45 -12.62 -6.70 8.77
N VAL A 46 -12.17 -6.59 7.52
CA VAL A 46 -10.87 -7.11 7.09
C VAL A 46 -9.75 -6.45 7.85
N LEU A 47 -9.68 -5.12 7.85
CA LEU A 47 -8.60 -4.38 8.52
C LEU A 47 -8.54 -4.73 10.01
N ARG A 48 -9.68 -4.74 10.73
CA ARG A 48 -9.72 -5.12 12.15
C ARG A 48 -9.18 -6.53 12.41
N ALA A 49 -9.45 -7.50 11.53
CA ALA A 49 -8.95 -8.85 11.68
C ALA A 49 -7.41 -8.93 11.63
N TRP A 50 -6.77 -8.00 10.93
CA TRP A 50 -5.30 -7.98 10.72
C TRP A 50 -4.56 -6.99 11.61
N THR A 51 -5.23 -5.92 12.09
CA THR A 51 -4.63 -4.92 13.01
C THR A 51 -5.00 -5.18 14.47
N GLY A 52 -6.06 -5.95 14.75
CA GLY A 52 -6.56 -6.18 16.11
C GLY A 52 -7.47 -5.08 16.64
N ASP A 53 -7.81 -5.18 17.94
CA ASP A 53 -8.75 -4.26 18.61
C ASP A 53 -8.04 -3.16 19.45
N SER A 54 -6.72 -3.24 19.59
CA SER A 54 -5.94 -2.21 20.32
C SER A 54 -5.67 -1.01 19.42
N SER A 55 -5.59 0.18 20.01
CA SER A 55 -5.11 1.35 19.28
C SER A 55 -3.61 1.22 19.04
N GLU A 56 -3.20 1.29 17.79
CA GLU A 56 -1.82 1.15 17.34
C GLU A 56 -1.38 2.37 16.55
N ARG A 57 -0.07 2.64 16.56
CA ARG A 57 0.58 3.63 15.68
C ARG A 57 0.82 2.95 14.33
N ILE A 58 0.11 3.37 13.31
CA ILE A 58 0.16 2.74 11.98
C ILE A 58 0.75 3.71 10.96
N LEU A 59 1.72 3.24 10.19
CA LEU A 59 2.21 3.93 9.00
C LEU A 59 1.60 3.29 7.76
N ASP A 60 0.78 4.05 7.03
CA ASP A 60 0.21 3.65 5.74
C ASP A 60 1.11 4.16 4.61
N VAL A 61 1.88 3.26 4.00
CA VAL A 61 2.89 3.59 2.99
C VAL A 61 2.29 3.45 1.59
N GLY A 62 2.44 4.50 0.75
CA GLY A 62 1.72 4.61 -0.51
C GLY A 62 0.22 4.80 -0.28
N CYS A 63 -0.11 5.68 0.68
CA CYS A 63 -1.50 5.86 1.15
C CYS A 63 -2.45 6.41 0.08
N GLY A 64 -1.93 6.93 -1.05
CA GLY A 64 -2.69 7.50 -2.14
C GLY A 64 -3.67 8.56 -1.67
N THR A 65 -4.94 8.42 -2.02
CA THR A 65 -6.03 9.32 -1.62
C THR A 65 -6.53 9.06 -0.18
N GLY A 66 -5.83 8.23 0.62
CA GLY A 66 -6.05 8.06 2.05
C GLY A 66 -7.19 7.12 2.45
N VAL A 67 -7.71 6.29 1.55
CA VAL A 67 -8.87 5.43 1.85
C VAL A 67 -8.55 4.45 3.01
N ILE A 68 -7.42 3.74 2.95
CA ILE A 68 -7.02 2.80 4.01
C ILE A 68 -6.67 3.55 5.30
N SER A 69 -5.92 4.66 5.20
CA SER A 69 -5.58 5.50 6.37
C SER A 69 -6.82 5.94 7.14
N LEU A 70 -7.87 6.40 6.45
CA LEU A 70 -9.11 6.85 7.10
C LEU A 70 -9.91 5.69 7.70
N LEU A 71 -9.96 4.52 7.06
CA LEU A 71 -10.59 3.34 7.64
C LEU A 71 -9.87 2.85 8.92
N LEU A 72 -8.54 2.90 8.93
CA LEU A 72 -7.76 2.57 10.12
C LEU A 72 -8.01 3.57 11.26
N ALA A 73 -8.14 4.86 10.95
CA ALA A 73 -8.52 5.87 11.92
C ALA A 73 -9.96 5.66 12.44
N ASP A 74 -10.90 5.22 11.61
CA ASP A 74 -12.24 4.80 12.02
C ASP A 74 -12.23 3.62 13.02
N LEU A 75 -11.21 2.74 12.92
CA LEU A 75 -10.98 1.66 13.88
C LEU A 75 -10.33 2.13 15.19
N GLY A 76 -9.90 3.38 15.28
CA GLY A 76 -9.32 4.00 16.47
C GLY A 76 -7.81 3.93 16.56
N HIS A 77 -7.13 3.65 15.46
CA HIS A 77 -5.67 3.69 15.39
C HIS A 77 -5.14 5.12 15.22
N ASP A 78 -3.87 5.34 15.61
CA ASP A 78 -3.11 6.56 15.34
C ASP A 78 -2.36 6.40 14.00
N VAL A 79 -2.80 7.10 12.96
CA VAL A 79 -2.40 6.82 11.59
C VAL A 79 -1.61 7.97 10.99
N THR A 80 -0.45 7.63 10.42
CA THR A 80 0.32 8.49 9.51
C THR A 80 0.30 7.87 8.12
N GLY A 81 -0.14 8.64 7.12
CA GLY A 81 -0.06 8.23 5.71
C GLY A 81 1.12 8.89 5.00
N VAL A 82 1.89 8.13 4.25
CA VAL A 82 2.96 8.66 3.40
C VAL A 82 2.73 8.26 1.95
N ASP A 83 2.95 9.19 1.03
CA ASP A 83 2.91 8.94 -0.41
C ASP A 83 3.94 9.80 -1.14
N TYR A 84 4.39 9.33 -2.29
CA TYR A 84 5.35 10.08 -3.11
C TYR A 84 4.64 11.11 -4.00
N SER A 85 3.33 10.95 -4.27
CA SER A 85 2.49 11.88 -5.05
C SER A 85 1.90 12.96 -4.15
N THR A 86 2.24 14.22 -4.42
CA THR A 86 1.69 15.38 -3.72
C THR A 86 0.20 15.57 -4.00
N GLU A 87 -0.23 15.29 -5.22
CA GLU A 87 -1.62 15.44 -5.67
C GLU A 87 -2.52 14.37 -5.02
N MET A 88 -2.04 13.13 -4.88
CA MET A 88 -2.74 12.10 -4.10
C MET A 88 -2.94 12.54 -2.65
N LEU A 89 -1.89 13.09 -2.03
CA LEU A 89 -1.97 13.59 -0.65
C LEU A 89 -2.91 14.80 -0.49
N GLU A 90 -3.07 15.63 -1.51
CA GLU A 90 -4.07 16.71 -1.49
C GLU A 90 -5.48 16.13 -1.42
N GLN A 91 -5.81 15.12 -2.23
CA GLN A 91 -7.08 14.40 -2.15
C GLN A 91 -7.28 13.74 -0.76
N ALA A 92 -6.25 13.11 -0.21
CA ALA A 92 -6.31 12.51 1.11
C ALA A 92 -6.60 13.55 2.22
N ARG A 93 -5.95 14.71 2.17
CA ARG A 93 -6.17 15.81 3.11
C ARG A 93 -7.58 16.42 2.98
N GLU A 94 -8.11 16.52 1.76
CA GLU A 94 -9.48 16.98 1.53
C GLU A 94 -10.51 16.01 2.12
N LYS A 95 -10.35 14.71 1.92
CA LYS A 95 -11.20 13.67 2.54
C LYS A 95 -11.12 13.73 4.06
N ARG A 96 -9.90 13.83 4.63
CA ARG A 96 -9.72 13.95 6.08
C ARG A 96 -10.47 15.14 6.68
N GLN A 97 -10.54 16.28 5.97
CA GLN A 97 -11.27 17.46 6.44
C GLN A 97 -12.78 17.21 6.60
N GLN A 98 -13.31 16.18 6.00
CA GLN A 98 -14.72 15.79 6.10
C GLN A 98 -14.96 14.81 7.27
N THR A 99 -13.93 14.50 8.03
CA THR A 99 -13.95 13.60 9.20
C THR A 99 -13.40 14.32 10.43
N ASP A 100 -13.62 13.76 11.62
CA ASP A 100 -13.04 14.22 12.88
C ASP A 100 -11.68 13.54 13.19
N HIS A 101 -11.12 12.75 12.24
CA HIS A 101 -9.89 12.00 12.46
C HIS A 101 -8.64 12.88 12.34
N ALA A 102 -7.65 12.58 13.18
CA ALA A 102 -6.36 13.29 13.24
C ALA A 102 -5.26 12.61 12.39
N VAL A 103 -5.63 12.03 11.23
CA VAL A 103 -4.64 11.40 10.33
C VAL A 103 -3.67 12.44 9.79
N GLU A 104 -2.38 12.17 9.90
CA GLU A 104 -1.33 13.00 9.30
C GLU A 104 -0.93 12.45 7.93
N PHE A 105 -0.81 13.32 6.93
CA PHE A 105 -0.39 12.95 5.57
C PHE A 105 0.89 13.69 5.19
N ARG A 106 1.96 12.93 4.86
CA ARG A 106 3.30 13.43 4.53
C ARG A 106 3.79 12.94 3.18
N VAL A 107 4.59 13.76 2.50
CA VAL A 107 5.34 13.28 1.33
C VAL A 107 6.46 12.37 1.80
N GLY A 108 6.59 11.17 1.21
CA GLY A 108 7.63 10.23 1.58
C GLY A 108 7.93 9.21 0.48
N ASP A 109 9.17 8.73 0.46
CA ASP A 109 9.64 7.66 -0.42
C ASP A 109 9.54 6.32 0.32
N ALA A 110 8.74 5.39 -0.19
CA ALA A 110 8.53 4.05 0.38
C ALA A 110 9.83 3.24 0.56
N GLU A 111 10.85 3.52 -0.23
CA GLU A 111 12.17 2.88 -0.16
C GLU A 111 13.18 3.63 0.74
N SER A 112 12.82 4.80 1.28
CA SER A 112 13.69 5.64 2.12
C SER A 112 12.83 6.57 2.97
N LEU A 113 12.18 6.00 3.99
CA LEU A 113 11.25 6.70 4.87
C LEU A 113 11.99 7.67 5.81
N ASP A 114 11.50 8.92 5.89
CA ASP A 114 11.96 9.90 6.90
C ASP A 114 11.18 9.71 8.20
N GLU A 115 11.18 8.47 8.71
CA GLU A 115 10.49 8.05 9.92
C GLU A 115 11.49 7.38 10.86
N PRO A 116 11.29 7.49 12.19
CA PRO A 116 12.21 6.93 13.18
C PRO A 116 12.23 5.39 13.15
N ASP A 117 13.34 4.80 13.56
CA ASP A 117 13.41 3.37 13.86
C ASP A 117 12.42 3.04 14.98
N ASP A 118 11.75 1.89 14.89
CA ASP A 118 10.80 1.40 15.91
C ASP A 118 9.67 2.42 16.24
N GLY A 119 9.34 3.30 15.29
CA GLY A 119 8.36 4.38 15.47
C GLY A 119 6.90 3.94 15.41
N TYR A 120 6.64 2.76 14.84
CA TYR A 120 5.30 2.26 14.56
C TYR A 120 5.10 0.84 15.06
N ASP A 121 3.86 0.51 15.41
CA ASP A 121 3.45 -0.84 15.81
C ASP A 121 3.13 -1.68 14.55
N LEU A 122 2.68 -0.99 13.47
CA LEU A 122 2.31 -1.62 12.21
C LEU A 122 2.62 -0.72 11.01
N VAL A 123 3.08 -1.35 9.92
CA VAL A 123 3.11 -0.75 8.57
C VAL A 123 2.06 -1.43 7.72
N THR A 124 1.27 -0.64 6.97
CA THR A 124 0.41 -1.15 5.92
C THR A 124 0.74 -0.52 4.57
N ALA A 125 0.44 -1.24 3.49
CA ALA A 125 0.45 -0.70 2.14
C ALA A 125 -0.60 -1.43 1.29
N ARG A 126 -1.23 -0.70 0.35
CA ARG A 126 -2.18 -1.29 -0.59
C ARG A 126 -1.77 -0.97 -2.03
N HIS A 127 -1.60 -2.02 -2.85
CA HIS A 127 -1.25 -1.92 -4.28
C HIS A 127 -0.02 -1.05 -4.54
N LEU A 128 1.00 -1.16 -3.68
CA LEU A 128 2.20 -0.34 -3.74
C LEU A 128 3.43 -1.08 -4.26
N ILE A 129 3.69 -2.31 -3.75
CA ILE A 129 5.00 -2.96 -3.92
C ILE A 129 5.36 -3.22 -5.40
N TRP A 130 4.36 -3.36 -6.25
CA TRP A 130 4.52 -3.57 -7.69
C TRP A 130 5.02 -2.32 -8.45
N THR A 131 4.88 -1.13 -7.85
CA THR A 131 5.32 0.16 -8.42
C THR A 131 6.75 0.55 -8.03
N LEU A 132 7.41 -0.27 -7.21
CA LEU A 132 8.70 0.06 -6.62
C LEU A 132 9.87 -0.50 -7.44
N PRO A 133 10.87 0.31 -7.82
CA PRO A 133 12.08 -0.17 -8.48
C PRO A 133 12.97 -1.04 -7.56
N ASN A 134 12.87 -0.90 -6.23
CA ASN A 134 13.64 -1.71 -5.27
C ASN A 134 12.75 -2.24 -4.13
N PRO A 135 11.82 -3.18 -4.39
CA PRO A 135 10.88 -3.68 -3.38
C PRO A 135 11.57 -4.28 -2.16
N SER A 136 12.70 -4.96 -2.33
CA SER A 136 13.49 -5.49 -1.19
C SER A 136 14.08 -4.39 -0.30
N ARG A 137 14.34 -3.19 -0.83
CA ARG A 137 14.76 -2.03 -0.04
C ARG A 137 13.57 -1.49 0.75
N ALA A 138 12.41 -1.38 0.11
CA ALA A 138 11.19 -0.95 0.77
C ALA A 138 10.83 -1.85 1.96
N VAL A 139 10.82 -3.17 1.79
CA VAL A 139 10.56 -4.12 2.90
C VAL A 139 11.54 -3.93 4.06
N ARG A 140 12.82 -3.68 3.79
CA ARG A 140 13.81 -3.39 4.86
C ARG A 140 13.54 -2.06 5.57
N GLU A 141 13.12 -1.02 4.84
CA GLU A 141 12.73 0.26 5.44
C GLU A 141 11.46 0.12 6.28
N TRP A 142 10.45 -0.59 5.79
CA TRP A 142 9.23 -0.86 6.55
C TRP A 142 9.53 -1.65 7.83
N ARG A 143 10.42 -2.66 7.74
CA ARG A 143 10.88 -3.40 8.92
C ARG A 143 11.67 -2.52 9.91
N ARG A 144 12.44 -1.55 9.44
CA ARG A 144 13.20 -0.62 10.28
C ARG A 144 12.29 0.27 11.14
N VAL A 145 11.21 0.76 10.55
CA VAL A 145 10.31 1.69 11.24
C VAL A 145 9.29 1.00 12.15
N VAL A 146 9.08 -0.30 12.00
CA VAL A 146 8.22 -1.11 12.87
C VAL A 146 9.01 -1.62 14.07
N GLU A 147 8.44 -1.51 15.27
CA GLU A 147 9.06 -2.02 16.50
C GLU A 147 9.15 -3.56 16.51
N PRO A 148 10.12 -4.15 17.25
CA PRO A 148 10.15 -5.59 17.44
C PRO A 148 8.85 -6.14 18.04
N GLY A 149 8.28 -7.16 17.41
CA GLY A 149 6.97 -7.71 17.73
C GLY A 149 5.81 -7.07 16.99
N GLY A 150 6.07 -5.98 16.26
CA GLY A 150 5.07 -5.36 15.38
C GLY A 150 4.90 -6.12 14.06
N ARG A 151 4.14 -5.55 13.12
CA ARG A 151 3.69 -6.28 11.93
C ARG A 151 3.73 -5.41 10.67
N ILE A 152 3.97 -6.05 9.53
CA ILE A 152 3.76 -5.46 8.19
C ILE A 152 2.59 -6.17 7.53
N VAL A 153 1.59 -5.41 7.06
CA VAL A 153 0.37 -5.91 6.42
C VAL A 153 0.25 -5.29 5.03
N LEU A 154 0.24 -6.12 3.99
CA LEU A 154 0.10 -5.67 2.61
C LEU A 154 -1.20 -6.18 2.00
N ILE A 155 -1.86 -5.34 1.23
CA ILE A 155 -3.01 -5.68 0.40
C ILE A 155 -2.54 -5.57 -1.04
N GLU A 156 -2.42 -6.69 -1.73
CA GLU A 156 -1.79 -6.77 -3.04
C GLU A 156 -2.57 -7.69 -3.99
N GLY A 157 -2.16 -7.70 -5.25
CA GLY A 157 -2.74 -8.53 -6.27
C GLY A 157 -1.71 -9.17 -7.19
N HIS A 158 -2.17 -10.11 -8.01
CA HIS A 158 -1.46 -10.66 -9.15
C HIS A 158 -2.30 -10.41 -10.40
N TRP A 159 -1.91 -9.39 -11.18
CA TRP A 159 -2.75 -8.86 -12.24
C TRP A 159 -2.52 -9.52 -13.61
N ASP A 160 -1.37 -10.15 -13.86
CA ASP A 160 -1.03 -10.84 -15.13
C ASP A 160 -1.38 -9.98 -16.37
N PHE A 161 -0.86 -8.75 -16.42
CA PHE A 161 -1.12 -7.83 -17.52
C PHE A 161 -0.55 -8.37 -18.84
N SER A 162 -1.39 -8.58 -19.85
CA SER A 162 -0.97 -9.03 -21.19
C SER A 162 -0.21 -7.97 -21.99
N GLU A 163 -0.43 -6.70 -21.67
CA GLU A 163 0.22 -5.52 -22.25
C GLU A 163 0.59 -4.57 -21.11
N PRO A 164 1.62 -3.74 -21.26
CA PRO A 164 1.94 -2.75 -20.26
C PRO A 164 0.76 -1.84 -19.97
N PHE A 165 0.54 -1.57 -18.70
CA PHE A 165 -0.48 -0.65 -18.21
C PHE A 165 -0.26 0.75 -18.82
N ASP A 166 -1.34 1.42 -19.24
CA ASP A 166 -1.29 2.74 -19.88
C ASP A 166 -0.54 3.75 -18.99
N GLY A 167 0.53 4.34 -19.53
CA GLY A 167 1.46 5.20 -18.78
C GLY A 167 2.70 4.49 -18.19
N TYR A 168 2.71 3.15 -18.15
CA TYR A 168 3.85 2.36 -17.67
C TYR A 168 4.70 1.74 -18.79
N GLU A 169 4.37 1.94 -20.06
CA GLU A 169 5.01 1.31 -21.21
C GLU A 169 6.53 1.55 -21.25
N ARG A 170 6.98 2.65 -20.64
CA ARG A 170 8.39 3.03 -20.62
C ARG A 170 9.17 2.55 -19.42
N ILE A 171 8.48 2.16 -18.34
CA ILE A 171 9.11 1.86 -17.04
C ILE A 171 8.77 0.47 -16.50
N HIS A 172 7.81 -0.25 -17.06
CA HIS A 172 7.38 -1.56 -16.56
C HIS A 172 8.53 -2.58 -16.45
N GLU A 173 9.48 -2.57 -17.41
CA GLU A 173 10.67 -3.43 -17.38
C GLU A 173 11.65 -3.09 -16.24
N ASP A 174 11.53 -1.90 -15.65
CA ASP A 174 12.36 -1.41 -14.55
C ASP A 174 11.72 -1.68 -13.17
N LEU A 175 10.52 -2.27 -13.16
CA LEU A 175 9.75 -2.59 -11.96
C LEU A 175 9.73 -4.11 -11.75
N PRO A 176 10.53 -4.66 -10.82
CA PRO A 176 10.71 -6.11 -10.68
C PRO A 176 9.43 -6.89 -10.34
N LEU A 177 8.43 -6.21 -9.78
CA LEU A 177 7.15 -6.81 -9.38
C LEU A 177 5.97 -6.20 -10.14
N TYR A 178 6.19 -5.71 -11.35
CA TYR A 178 5.23 -4.90 -12.12
C TYR A 178 3.82 -5.52 -12.20
N ASP A 179 3.70 -6.81 -12.51
CA ASP A 179 2.40 -7.48 -12.63
C ASP A 179 1.84 -7.97 -11.27
N GLY A 180 2.41 -7.49 -10.15
CA GLY A 180 2.18 -8.12 -8.86
C GLY A 180 2.88 -9.47 -8.75
N ARG A 181 2.51 -10.25 -7.75
CA ARG A 181 3.01 -11.62 -7.57
C ARG A 181 1.94 -12.48 -6.91
N PRO A 182 1.94 -13.80 -7.17
CA PRO A 182 1.18 -14.73 -6.35
C PRO A 182 1.59 -14.61 -4.87
N PRO A 183 0.69 -14.84 -3.92
CA PRO A 183 0.98 -14.63 -2.48
C PRO A 183 2.14 -15.48 -1.96
N GLU A 184 2.40 -16.65 -2.53
CA GLU A 184 3.53 -17.51 -2.16
C GLU A 184 4.87 -16.86 -2.52
N GLU A 185 4.97 -16.23 -3.69
CA GLU A 185 6.19 -15.53 -4.13
C GLU A 185 6.41 -14.26 -3.30
N LEU A 186 5.36 -13.47 -3.04
CA LEU A 186 5.46 -12.30 -2.18
C LEU A 186 5.83 -12.70 -0.73
N SER A 187 5.30 -13.83 -0.23
CA SER A 187 5.70 -14.40 1.06
C SER A 187 7.20 -14.64 1.17
N GLU A 188 7.81 -15.14 0.09
CA GLU A 188 9.26 -15.39 0.08
C GLU A 188 10.05 -14.07 0.09
N ILE A 189 9.60 -13.04 -0.63
CA ILE A 189 10.22 -11.71 -0.61
C ILE A 189 10.18 -11.11 0.80
N LEU A 190 9.03 -11.23 1.50
CA LEU A 190 8.87 -10.73 2.86
C LEU A 190 9.78 -11.48 3.85
N ARG A 191 9.87 -12.82 3.75
CA ARG A 191 10.81 -13.63 4.56
C ARG A 191 12.28 -13.26 4.32
N GLN A 192 12.67 -13.05 3.06
CA GLN A 192 14.01 -12.56 2.71
C GLN A 192 14.28 -11.15 3.25
N GLY A 193 13.22 -10.33 3.40
CA GLY A 193 13.26 -9.03 4.08
C GLY A 193 13.40 -9.13 5.59
N GLY A 194 13.35 -10.35 6.18
CA GLY A 194 13.54 -10.62 7.60
C GLY A 194 12.25 -10.65 8.40
N LEU A 195 11.09 -10.86 7.76
CA LEU A 195 9.82 -11.07 8.46
C LEU A 195 9.62 -12.55 8.79
N GLU A 196 8.97 -12.80 9.92
CA GLU A 196 8.62 -14.13 10.40
C GLU A 196 7.08 -14.34 10.33
N ASN A 197 6.62 -15.57 10.53
CA ASN A 197 5.20 -15.94 10.57
C ASN A 197 4.37 -15.39 9.40
N VAL A 198 4.96 -15.34 8.19
CA VAL A 198 4.27 -14.78 7.02
C VAL A 198 3.08 -15.63 6.64
N THR A 199 1.90 -15.03 6.66
CA THR A 199 0.60 -15.63 6.32
C THR A 199 -0.16 -14.76 5.34
N HIS A 200 -1.06 -15.34 4.57
CA HIS A 200 -1.92 -14.60 3.64
C HIS A 200 -3.33 -15.20 3.56
N GLU A 201 -4.28 -14.39 3.13
CA GLU A 201 -5.66 -14.79 2.84
C GLU A 201 -6.14 -14.14 1.53
N PRO A 202 -6.97 -14.84 0.72
CA PRO A 202 -7.54 -14.24 -0.47
C PRO A 202 -8.56 -13.14 -0.11
N LEU A 203 -8.64 -12.09 -0.92
CA LEU A 203 -9.62 -11.02 -0.84
C LEU A 203 -10.43 -10.97 -2.14
N MET A 204 -11.23 -12.02 -2.40
CA MET A 204 -11.98 -12.18 -3.65
C MET A 204 -13.48 -11.87 -3.50
N GLU A 205 -13.91 -11.37 -2.35
CA GLU A 205 -15.31 -11.07 -2.08
C GLU A 205 -15.77 -9.82 -2.84
N ARG A 206 -16.90 -9.95 -3.50
CA ARG A 206 -17.55 -8.85 -4.21
C ARG A 206 -17.79 -7.62 -3.33
N THR A 207 -18.08 -7.84 -2.06
CA THR A 207 -18.37 -6.77 -1.09
C THR A 207 -17.18 -5.85 -0.84
N LEU A 208 -15.94 -6.33 -1.03
CA LEU A 208 -14.73 -5.52 -0.88
C LEU A 208 -14.47 -4.61 -2.10
N TRP A 209 -14.81 -5.07 -3.30
CA TRP A 209 -14.38 -4.43 -4.55
C TRP A 209 -15.53 -3.86 -5.38
N GLY A 210 -16.79 -4.06 -4.93
CA GLY A 210 -17.99 -3.69 -5.72
C GLY A 210 -18.37 -4.73 -6.77
N GLU A 211 -17.40 -5.50 -7.25
CA GLU A 211 -17.55 -6.64 -8.16
C GLU A 211 -16.59 -7.77 -7.77
N VAL A 212 -16.75 -8.94 -8.35
CA VAL A 212 -15.78 -10.03 -8.15
C VAL A 212 -14.52 -9.67 -8.92
N PRO A 213 -13.34 -9.58 -8.26
CA PRO A 213 -12.10 -9.28 -8.94
C PRO A 213 -11.79 -10.28 -10.06
N GLU A 214 -11.36 -9.79 -11.21
CA GLU A 214 -10.90 -10.61 -12.32
C GLU A 214 -9.57 -11.29 -12.00
N TYR A 215 -8.71 -10.58 -11.27
CA TYR A 215 -7.37 -11.01 -10.87
C TYR A 215 -7.32 -11.33 -9.38
N GLU A 216 -6.37 -12.18 -9.01
CA GLU A 216 -6.16 -12.57 -7.62
C GLU A 216 -5.84 -11.34 -6.76
N GLN A 217 -6.63 -11.13 -5.71
CA GLN A 217 -6.42 -10.13 -4.67
C GLN A 217 -6.26 -10.83 -3.34
N TYR A 218 -5.34 -10.37 -2.51
CA TYR A 218 -5.06 -10.98 -1.22
C TYR A 218 -4.51 -9.97 -0.21
N ILE A 219 -4.61 -10.33 1.07
CA ILE A 219 -3.92 -9.68 2.17
C ILE A 219 -2.82 -10.62 2.66
N ILE A 220 -1.66 -10.07 2.96
CA ILE A 220 -0.50 -10.81 3.44
C ILE A 220 0.16 -10.03 4.57
N ALA A 221 0.56 -10.73 5.61
CA ALA A 221 1.27 -10.10 6.71
C ALA A 221 2.44 -10.95 7.20
N GLY A 222 3.42 -10.28 7.79
CA GLY A 222 4.54 -10.89 8.49
C GLY A 222 4.90 -10.10 9.73
N ASP A 223 5.37 -10.82 10.75
CA ASP A 223 5.79 -10.23 12.03
C ASP A 223 7.26 -9.77 11.95
N VAL A 224 7.56 -8.65 12.60
CA VAL A 224 8.91 -8.12 12.79
C VAL A 224 9.51 -8.78 14.04
N PRO A 225 10.62 -9.56 13.92
CA PRO A 225 11.23 -10.26 15.06
C PRO A 225 11.94 -9.33 16.05
#